data_1309d99b4db5b4f6f867fcf73edccd17
#
_entry.id   1309d99b4db5b4f6f867fcf73edccd17
#
_cell.length_a   1.000
_cell.length_b   1.000
_cell.length_c   1.000
_cell.angle_alpha   90.00
_cell.angle_beta   90.00
_cell.angle_gamma   90.00
#
_symmetry.space_group_name_H-M   'P 1'
#
loop_
_entity.id
_entity.type
_entity.pdbx_description
1 polymer ?
#
loop_
_entity_poly.entity_id
_entity_poly.type
_entity_poly.pdbx_seq_one_letter_code
_entity_poly.pdbx_strand_id
1 'polypeptide(L)'
;LDALRDNPSPWVLINANLNQSTLERLVRECGHRLERLILFPSPGIEDLSPLEDLKRLKQLMICWNQRVERLWNLSKNPELQGLRLEDFTRLHHIDGIEAAPSLIYYSFGNAMWATAVLETLEPLLDTKLQEFSFDGKKILRDDITIYPRIPTLRYLSVPAEFYRTEQLAWLTARGLQGWPLTPWVRCGEPSEQEDRKDIRISGKRKPFLNSIRDA
;
A
#
# COMPACT_ATOMS: atom_id res chain seq x y z
N LEU A 1 15.91 0.64 20.73
CA LEU A 1 14.62 0.10 21.21
C LEU A 1 14.36 0.39 22.69
N ASP A 2 15.39 0.52 23.53
CA ASP A 2 15.19 0.78 24.97
C ASP A 2 14.38 2.05 25.23
N ALA A 3 14.61 3.10 24.46
CA ALA A 3 13.79 4.34 24.51
C ALA A 3 12.31 4.13 24.11
N LEU A 4 12.00 3.08 23.35
CA LEU A 4 10.61 2.76 22.99
C LEU A 4 9.89 2.01 24.11
N ARG A 5 10.60 1.29 24.96
CA ARG A 5 9.99 0.57 26.09
C ARG A 5 9.28 1.53 27.04
N ASP A 6 9.91 2.67 27.31
CA ASP A 6 9.41 3.68 28.25
C ASP A 6 8.47 4.70 27.60
N ASN A 7 8.35 4.67 26.26
CA ASN A 7 7.48 5.57 25.53
C ASN A 7 6.12 4.91 25.28
N PRO A 8 5.02 5.44 25.81
CA PRO A 8 3.67 4.86 25.68
C PRO A 8 3.04 5.08 24.29
N SER A 9 3.70 5.74 23.36
CA SER A 9 3.12 6.07 22.05
C SER A 9 2.69 4.81 21.29
N PRO A 10 1.45 4.76 20.77
CA PRO A 10 1.00 3.71 19.88
C PRO A 10 1.55 3.87 18.45
N TRP A 11 2.25 4.98 18.16
CA TRP A 11 2.81 5.30 16.86
C TRP A 11 4.32 5.27 16.92
N VAL A 12 4.91 4.44 16.07
CA VAL A 12 6.37 4.26 16.01
C VAL A 12 6.85 4.38 14.58
N LEU A 13 7.82 5.26 14.37
CA LEU A 13 8.65 5.33 13.19
C LEU A 13 10.07 4.88 13.57
N ILE A 14 10.59 3.89 12.86
CA ILE A 14 12.00 3.50 12.97
C ILE A 14 12.71 3.93 11.69
N ASN A 15 13.57 4.91 11.82
CA ASN A 15 14.44 5.39 10.73
C ASN A 15 15.87 4.90 10.98
N ALA A 16 16.07 3.60 10.82
CA ALA A 16 17.36 2.93 10.97
C ALA A 16 17.35 1.59 10.24
N ASN A 17 18.51 1.11 9.82
CA ASN A 17 18.63 -0.19 9.19
C ASN A 17 18.11 -1.30 10.12
N LEU A 18 16.97 -1.87 9.76
CA LEU A 18 16.34 -2.93 10.52
C LEU A 18 16.76 -4.30 10.00
N ASN A 19 17.03 -5.19 10.96
CA ASN A 19 17.21 -6.61 10.73
C ASN A 19 16.10 -7.42 11.40
N GLN A 20 16.07 -8.72 11.12
CA GLN A 20 15.06 -9.63 11.62
C GLN A 20 14.94 -9.61 13.15
N SER A 21 16.06 -9.76 13.87
CA SER A 21 16.06 -9.78 15.34
C SER A 21 15.56 -8.49 15.97
N THR A 22 15.77 -7.36 15.29
CA THR A 22 15.26 -6.06 15.74
C THR A 22 13.75 -5.97 15.57
N LEU A 23 13.20 -6.49 14.47
CA LEU A 23 11.75 -6.59 14.27
C LEU A 23 11.11 -7.47 15.34
N GLU A 24 11.63 -8.67 15.56
CA GLU A 24 11.14 -9.60 16.57
C GLU A 24 11.16 -9.00 17.99
N ARG A 25 12.25 -8.29 18.32
CA ARG A 25 12.38 -7.60 19.60
C ARG A 25 11.36 -6.47 19.72
N LEU A 26 11.16 -5.66 18.68
CA LEU A 26 10.17 -4.59 18.65
C LEU A 26 8.77 -5.15 18.92
N VAL A 27 8.38 -6.19 18.20
CA VAL A 27 7.07 -6.82 18.34
C VAL A 27 6.89 -7.36 19.76
N ARG A 28 7.86 -8.08 20.29
CA ARG A 28 7.80 -8.66 21.64
C ARG A 28 7.68 -7.60 22.74
N GLU A 29 8.43 -6.50 22.63
CA GLU A 29 8.51 -5.48 23.68
C GLU A 29 7.41 -4.43 23.58
N CYS A 30 6.97 -4.09 22.37
CA CYS A 30 6.08 -2.96 22.12
C CYS A 30 4.79 -3.34 21.38
N GLY A 31 4.72 -4.54 20.81
CA GLY A 31 3.65 -4.93 19.87
C GLY A 31 2.24 -4.82 20.42
N HIS A 32 2.06 -5.06 21.73
CA HIS A 32 0.75 -5.00 22.39
C HIS A 32 0.04 -3.64 22.30
N ARG A 33 0.78 -2.56 22.04
CA ARG A 33 0.24 -1.19 21.99
C ARG A 33 0.30 -0.53 20.62
N LEU A 34 1.04 -1.12 19.65
CA LEU A 34 1.28 -0.48 18.36
C LEU A 34 0.00 -0.44 17.52
N GLU A 35 -0.37 0.77 17.11
CA GLU A 35 -1.47 1.03 16.18
C GLU A 35 -0.95 1.51 14.81
N ARG A 36 0.19 2.21 14.79
CA ARG A 36 0.87 2.61 13.56
C ARG A 36 2.35 2.30 13.65
N LEU A 37 2.86 1.63 12.61
CA LEU A 37 4.27 1.27 12.52
C LEU A 37 4.82 1.65 11.14
N ILE A 38 5.95 2.36 11.13
CA ILE A 38 6.71 2.69 9.93
C ILE A 38 8.13 2.18 10.12
N LEU A 39 8.58 1.34 9.20
CA LEU A 39 9.92 0.75 9.17
C LEU A 39 10.67 1.27 7.93
N PHE A 40 11.73 2.08 8.17
CA PHE A 40 12.48 2.71 7.10
C PHE A 40 13.96 2.90 7.48
N PRO A 41 14.91 2.32 6.73
CA PRO A 41 14.78 1.22 5.78
C PRO A 41 14.73 -0.16 6.48
N SER A 42 14.37 -1.22 5.76
CA SER A 42 14.23 -2.57 6.32
C SER A 42 15.01 -3.66 5.57
N PRO A 43 16.29 -3.45 5.20
CA PRO A 43 17.01 -4.33 4.27
C PRO A 43 17.34 -5.71 4.87
N GLY A 44 17.33 -5.85 6.18
CA GLY A 44 17.66 -7.07 6.89
C GLY A 44 16.48 -7.88 7.40
N ILE A 45 15.24 -7.48 7.06
CA ILE A 45 14.04 -8.27 7.37
C ILE A 45 13.77 -9.22 6.21
N GLU A 46 13.59 -10.50 6.51
CA GLU A 46 13.30 -11.56 5.55
C GLU A 46 12.02 -12.33 5.84
N ASP A 47 11.53 -12.25 7.07
CA ASP A 47 10.28 -12.86 7.51
C ASP A 47 9.39 -11.81 8.20
N LEU A 48 8.16 -11.65 7.70
CA LEU A 48 7.16 -10.73 8.25
C LEU A 48 6.22 -11.41 9.26
N SER A 49 6.37 -12.71 9.52
CA SER A 49 5.49 -13.44 10.47
C SER A 49 5.44 -12.84 11.88
N PRO A 50 6.49 -12.19 12.43
CA PRO A 50 6.38 -11.52 13.72
C PRO A 50 5.28 -10.44 13.76
N LEU A 51 4.91 -9.85 12.63
CA LEU A 51 3.83 -8.84 12.54
C LEU A 51 2.45 -9.42 12.90
N GLU A 52 2.29 -10.74 12.86
CA GLU A 52 1.06 -11.43 13.26
C GLU A 52 0.67 -11.16 14.72
N ASP A 53 1.63 -10.81 15.56
CA ASP A 53 1.38 -10.49 16.97
C ASP A 53 0.92 -9.05 17.23
N LEU A 54 0.92 -8.20 16.20
CA LEU A 54 0.48 -6.81 16.30
C LEU A 54 -1.06 -6.69 16.17
N LYS A 55 -1.79 -7.13 17.17
CA LYS A 55 -3.28 -7.25 17.13
C LYS A 55 -4.02 -5.92 17.00
N ARG A 56 -3.39 -4.83 17.45
CA ARG A 56 -3.98 -3.48 17.40
C ARG A 56 -3.47 -2.64 16.23
N LEU A 57 -2.66 -3.25 15.36
CA LEU A 57 -2.07 -2.53 14.23
C LEU A 57 -3.15 -2.10 13.25
N LYS A 58 -3.24 -0.79 13.02
CA LYS A 58 -4.18 -0.17 12.08
C LYS A 58 -3.49 0.26 10.78
N GLN A 59 -2.22 0.65 10.90
CA GLN A 59 -1.46 1.13 9.76
C GLN A 59 -0.02 0.62 9.80
N LEU A 60 0.43 0.08 8.67
CA LEU A 60 1.78 -0.41 8.49
C LEU A 60 2.40 0.14 7.21
N MET A 61 3.60 0.66 7.32
CA MET A 61 4.45 1.00 6.19
C MET A 61 5.82 0.36 6.36
N ILE A 62 6.27 -0.35 5.33
CA ILE A 62 7.61 -0.95 5.27
C ILE A 62 8.27 -0.52 3.98
N CYS A 63 9.50 0.02 4.11
CA CYS A 63 10.25 0.54 2.97
C CYS A 63 11.61 -0.13 2.83
N TRP A 64 12.07 -0.23 1.56
CA TRP A 64 13.39 -0.71 1.18
C TRP A 64 13.68 -2.12 1.69
N ASN A 65 12.89 -3.07 1.23
CA ASN A 65 13.08 -4.47 1.55
C ASN A 65 13.46 -5.27 0.30
N GLN A 66 14.56 -6.03 0.40
CA GLN A 66 15.13 -6.80 -0.70
C GLN A 66 15.10 -8.31 -0.45
N ARG A 67 14.48 -8.78 0.64
CA ARG A 67 14.55 -10.17 1.07
C ARG A 67 13.21 -10.85 1.19
N VAL A 68 12.18 -10.11 1.58
CA VAL A 68 10.82 -10.64 1.75
C VAL A 68 10.27 -11.08 0.39
N GLU A 69 9.78 -12.32 0.33
CA GLU A 69 9.22 -12.94 -0.88
C GLU A 69 7.71 -13.20 -0.76
N ARG A 70 7.15 -13.10 0.45
CA ARG A 70 5.72 -13.34 0.72
C ARG A 70 5.20 -12.47 1.85
N LEU A 71 3.89 -12.21 1.83
CA LEU A 71 3.19 -11.60 2.94
C LEU A 71 3.11 -12.57 4.12
N TRP A 72 2.77 -12.05 5.29
CA TRP A 72 2.45 -12.84 6.48
C TRP A 72 0.95 -13.15 6.52
N ASN A 73 0.50 -13.88 7.52
CA ASN A 73 -0.92 -14.17 7.69
C ASN A 73 -1.69 -12.93 8.18
N LEU A 74 -2.21 -12.13 7.25
CA LEU A 74 -2.91 -10.88 7.50
C LEU A 74 -4.22 -11.05 8.30
N SER A 75 -4.79 -12.27 8.35
CA SER A 75 -5.95 -12.55 9.21
C SER A 75 -5.65 -12.36 10.71
N LYS A 76 -4.38 -12.36 11.08
CA LYS A 76 -3.93 -12.17 12.47
C LYS A 76 -3.94 -10.70 12.91
N ASN A 77 -4.12 -9.75 11.98
CA ASN A 77 -4.16 -8.33 12.25
C ASN A 77 -5.58 -7.77 11.98
N PRO A 78 -6.55 -8.03 12.88
CA PRO A 78 -7.97 -7.74 12.61
C PRO A 78 -8.29 -6.26 12.46
N GLU A 79 -7.44 -5.37 12.97
CA GLU A 79 -7.63 -3.92 12.92
C GLU A 79 -6.84 -3.25 11.79
N LEU A 80 -6.06 -4.01 10.98
CA LEU A 80 -5.23 -3.44 9.93
C LEU A 80 -6.09 -2.86 8.80
N GLN A 81 -6.07 -1.52 8.69
CA GLN A 81 -6.83 -0.76 7.70
C GLN A 81 -5.97 -0.29 6.54
N GLY A 82 -4.69 -0.04 6.79
CA GLY A 82 -3.78 0.46 5.78
C GLY A 82 -2.46 -0.29 5.74
N LEU A 83 -2.07 -0.72 4.53
CA LEU A 83 -0.80 -1.39 4.27
C LEU A 83 -0.09 -0.68 3.12
N ARG A 84 1.18 -0.29 3.34
CA ARG A 84 2.06 0.27 2.33
C ARG A 84 3.40 -0.46 2.32
N LEU A 85 3.76 -1.00 1.17
CA LEU A 85 5.01 -1.72 0.96
C LEU A 85 5.77 -1.05 -0.19
N GLU A 86 6.90 -0.41 0.14
CA GLU A 86 7.71 0.33 -0.82
C GLU A 86 9.05 -0.37 -1.08
N ASP A 87 9.46 -0.40 -2.33
CA ASP A 87 10.76 -0.94 -2.77
C ASP A 87 11.02 -2.39 -2.31
N PHE A 88 10.02 -3.23 -2.46
CA PHE A 88 10.15 -4.67 -2.31
C PHE A 88 10.60 -5.30 -3.62
N THR A 89 11.82 -5.81 -3.65
CA THR A 89 12.42 -6.33 -4.90
C THR A 89 12.10 -7.80 -5.17
N ARG A 90 11.73 -8.57 -4.14
CA ARG A 90 11.45 -10.02 -4.26
C ARG A 90 9.99 -10.39 -3.99
N LEU A 91 9.20 -9.48 -3.50
CA LEU A 91 7.77 -9.71 -3.28
C LEU A 91 7.03 -9.52 -4.61
N HIS A 92 6.73 -10.62 -5.29
CA HIS A 92 6.02 -10.63 -6.58
C HIS A 92 4.58 -11.12 -6.46
N HIS A 93 4.23 -11.72 -5.33
CA HIS A 93 2.91 -12.26 -5.04
C HIS A 93 2.29 -11.56 -3.84
N ILE A 94 1.01 -11.25 -3.96
CA ILE A 94 0.23 -10.61 -2.89
C ILE A 94 -0.84 -11.55 -2.34
N ASP A 95 -0.63 -12.86 -2.54
CA ASP A 95 -1.49 -13.90 -1.97
C ASP A 95 -1.55 -13.77 -0.45
N GLY A 96 -2.75 -13.93 0.10
CA GLY A 96 -3.03 -13.72 1.52
C GLY A 96 -3.53 -12.32 1.86
N ILE A 97 -3.50 -11.35 0.92
CA ILE A 97 -4.06 -10.02 1.16
C ILE A 97 -5.58 -10.07 1.34
N GLU A 98 -6.24 -11.01 0.69
CA GLU A 98 -7.67 -11.28 0.79
C GLU A 98 -8.10 -11.71 2.20
N ALA A 99 -7.15 -12.25 2.98
CA ALA A 99 -7.39 -12.65 4.38
C ALA A 99 -7.42 -11.48 5.37
N ALA A 100 -7.08 -10.27 4.94
CA ALA A 100 -7.06 -9.08 5.79
C ALA A 100 -8.50 -8.54 6.00
N PRO A 101 -9.11 -8.69 7.20
CA PRO A 101 -10.55 -8.49 7.37
C PRO A 101 -10.99 -7.02 7.31
N SER A 102 -10.06 -6.09 7.63
CA SER A 102 -10.35 -4.65 7.76
C SER A 102 -9.56 -3.79 6.79
N LEU A 103 -8.80 -4.39 5.87
CA LEU A 103 -7.93 -3.65 4.96
C LEU A 103 -8.76 -2.87 3.95
N ILE A 104 -8.62 -1.54 3.97
CA ILE A 104 -9.32 -0.62 3.06
C ILE A 104 -8.36 0.15 2.15
N TYR A 105 -7.09 0.22 2.52
CA TYR A 105 -6.04 0.86 1.75
C TYR A 105 -4.85 -0.07 1.54
N TYR A 106 -4.44 -0.23 0.30
CA TYR A 106 -3.22 -0.95 -0.05
C TYR A 106 -2.39 -0.18 -1.08
N SER A 107 -1.11 -0.01 -0.79
CA SER A 107 -0.13 0.59 -1.71
C SER A 107 1.08 -0.31 -1.86
N PHE A 108 1.48 -0.57 -3.10
CA PHE A 108 2.64 -1.38 -3.42
C PHE A 108 3.53 -0.69 -4.47
N GLY A 109 4.82 -0.66 -4.19
CA GLY A 109 5.81 -0.05 -5.08
C GLY A 109 6.20 1.37 -4.66
N ASN A 110 7.04 2.01 -5.47
CA ASN A 110 7.54 3.35 -5.23
C ASN A 110 7.71 4.08 -6.57
N ALA A 111 7.03 5.20 -6.73
CA ALA A 111 7.05 5.99 -7.97
C ALA A 111 8.45 6.50 -8.36
N MET A 112 9.37 6.67 -7.40
CA MET A 112 10.73 7.15 -7.67
C MET A 112 11.58 6.07 -8.33
N TRP A 113 11.49 4.82 -7.86
CA TRP A 113 12.33 3.71 -8.34
C TRP A 113 11.58 2.81 -9.33
N ALA A 114 10.26 2.67 -9.20
CA ALA A 114 9.37 1.89 -10.06
C ALA A 114 9.91 0.48 -10.41
N THR A 115 10.51 -0.21 -9.43
CA THR A 115 11.16 -1.51 -9.63
C THR A 115 10.23 -2.69 -9.36
N ALA A 116 9.15 -2.47 -8.61
CA ALA A 116 8.23 -3.52 -8.19
C ALA A 116 7.57 -4.22 -9.39
N VAL A 117 7.50 -5.54 -9.31
CA VAL A 117 6.82 -6.38 -10.31
C VAL A 117 5.83 -7.26 -9.57
N LEU A 118 4.56 -7.22 -9.96
CA LEU A 118 3.53 -8.14 -9.47
C LEU A 118 3.21 -9.19 -10.51
N GLU A 119 2.94 -10.42 -10.06
CA GLU A 119 2.49 -11.51 -10.93
C GLU A 119 1.07 -11.26 -11.41
N THR A 120 0.14 -10.98 -10.48
CA THR A 120 -1.28 -10.74 -10.76
C THR A 120 -1.92 -9.88 -9.67
N LEU A 121 -3.09 -9.33 -9.99
CA LEU A 121 -3.94 -8.60 -9.04
C LEU A 121 -5.16 -9.43 -8.60
N GLU A 122 -5.29 -10.67 -9.04
CA GLU A 122 -6.44 -11.54 -8.71
C GLU A 122 -6.72 -11.64 -7.20
N PRO A 123 -5.73 -11.70 -6.29
CA PRO A 123 -6.01 -11.72 -4.85
C PRO A 123 -6.75 -10.48 -4.33
N LEU A 124 -6.76 -9.37 -5.07
CA LEU A 124 -7.52 -8.18 -4.67
C LEU A 124 -9.04 -8.35 -4.84
N LEU A 125 -9.52 -9.30 -5.64
CA LEU A 125 -10.95 -9.49 -5.93
C LEU A 125 -11.77 -9.80 -4.67
N ASP A 126 -11.19 -10.51 -3.72
CA ASP A 126 -11.85 -10.94 -2.49
C ASP A 126 -11.58 -9.98 -1.31
N THR A 127 -11.04 -8.79 -1.60
CA THR A 127 -10.76 -7.77 -0.59
C THR A 127 -11.91 -6.78 -0.42
N LYS A 128 -11.82 -5.96 0.65
CA LYS A 128 -12.72 -4.81 0.90
C LYS A 128 -12.02 -3.47 0.61
N LEU A 129 -11.03 -3.48 -0.28
CA LEU A 129 -10.25 -2.29 -0.58
C LEU A 129 -11.14 -1.18 -1.13
N GLN A 130 -10.93 0.02 -0.61
CA GLN A 130 -11.50 1.27 -1.13
C GLN A 130 -10.48 2.03 -1.96
N GLU A 131 -9.20 1.85 -1.64
CA GLU A 131 -8.09 2.50 -2.31
C GLU A 131 -6.98 1.50 -2.62
N PHE A 132 -6.53 1.52 -3.87
CA PHE A 132 -5.37 0.74 -4.32
C PHE A 132 -4.40 1.62 -5.10
N SER A 133 -3.12 1.52 -4.74
CA SER A 133 -2.03 2.17 -5.47
C SER A 133 -0.96 1.16 -5.85
N PHE A 134 -0.57 1.17 -7.11
CA PHE A 134 0.58 0.43 -7.61
C PHE A 134 1.53 1.37 -8.35
N ASP A 135 2.73 1.54 -7.81
CA ASP A 135 3.82 2.33 -8.38
C ASP A 135 5.01 1.42 -8.70
N GLY A 136 4.82 0.54 -9.65
CA GLY A 136 5.81 -0.46 -10.02
C GLY A 136 6.20 -0.43 -11.50
N LYS A 137 7.03 -1.38 -11.88
CA LYS A 137 7.50 -1.55 -13.24
C LYS A 137 6.46 -2.19 -14.16
N LYS A 138 5.77 -3.21 -13.65
CA LYS A 138 4.74 -3.95 -14.40
C LYS A 138 3.97 -4.93 -13.53
N ILE A 139 2.82 -5.33 -14.05
CA ILE A 139 2.04 -6.48 -13.61
C ILE A 139 2.14 -7.52 -14.73
N LEU A 140 2.56 -8.74 -14.42
CA LEU A 140 2.86 -9.75 -15.46
C LEU A 140 1.58 -10.28 -16.11
N ARG A 141 0.57 -10.60 -15.31
CA ARG A 141 -0.77 -10.97 -15.76
C ARG A 141 -1.71 -9.82 -15.45
N ASP A 142 -1.55 -8.73 -16.22
CA ASP A 142 -2.35 -7.52 -16.04
C ASP A 142 -3.72 -7.69 -16.71
N ASP A 143 -4.76 -7.62 -15.89
CA ASP A 143 -6.15 -7.60 -16.33
C ASP A 143 -6.86 -6.37 -15.74
N ILE A 144 -7.02 -5.35 -16.56
CA ILE A 144 -7.68 -4.10 -16.17
C ILE A 144 -9.12 -4.33 -15.69
N THR A 145 -9.76 -5.43 -16.07
CA THR A 145 -11.13 -5.75 -15.65
C THR A 145 -11.24 -6.14 -14.18
N ILE A 146 -10.12 -6.41 -13.51
CA ILE A 146 -10.08 -6.71 -12.08
C ILE A 146 -10.56 -5.52 -11.25
N TYR A 147 -10.09 -4.31 -11.56
CA TYR A 147 -10.39 -3.13 -10.74
C TYR A 147 -11.88 -2.87 -10.49
N PRO A 148 -12.76 -2.80 -11.51
CA PRO A 148 -14.18 -2.57 -11.27
C PRO A 148 -14.92 -3.80 -10.71
N ARG A 149 -14.27 -4.95 -10.61
CA ARG A 149 -14.82 -6.15 -9.97
C ARG A 149 -14.58 -6.17 -8.45
N ILE A 150 -13.73 -5.29 -7.93
CA ILE A 150 -13.55 -5.09 -6.49
C ILE A 150 -14.70 -4.17 -6.03
N PRO A 151 -15.71 -4.67 -5.29
CA PRO A 151 -16.99 -3.95 -5.12
C PRO A 151 -16.86 -2.65 -4.34
N THR A 152 -15.84 -2.55 -3.50
CA THR A 152 -15.62 -1.42 -2.59
C THR A 152 -14.60 -0.43 -3.13
N LEU A 153 -13.88 -0.76 -4.23
CA LEU A 153 -12.82 0.08 -4.77
C LEU A 153 -13.39 1.38 -5.33
N ARG A 154 -12.88 2.50 -4.88
CA ARG A 154 -13.27 3.86 -5.29
C ARG A 154 -12.11 4.62 -5.90
N TYR A 155 -10.91 4.41 -5.36
CA TYR A 155 -9.70 5.14 -5.74
C TYR A 155 -8.64 4.19 -6.26
N LEU A 156 -8.12 4.53 -7.44
CA LEU A 156 -7.11 3.76 -8.13
C LEU A 156 -5.96 4.66 -8.56
N SER A 157 -4.73 4.30 -8.20
CA SER A 157 -3.51 4.92 -8.70
C SER A 157 -2.63 3.85 -9.33
N VAL A 158 -2.47 3.92 -10.64
CA VAL A 158 -1.60 3.01 -11.40
C VAL A 158 -0.84 3.81 -12.46
N PRO A 159 0.35 3.37 -12.89
CA PRO A 159 1.08 4.05 -13.95
C PRO A 159 0.24 4.10 -15.23
N ALA A 160 -0.02 5.31 -15.72
CA ALA A 160 -0.88 5.52 -16.89
C ALA A 160 -0.30 4.88 -18.17
N GLU A 161 1.02 4.69 -18.21
CA GLU A 161 1.71 4.04 -19.33
C GLU A 161 1.41 2.55 -19.48
N PHE A 162 0.81 1.91 -18.48
CA PHE A 162 0.36 0.51 -18.58
C PHE A 162 -0.88 0.35 -19.45
N TYR A 163 -1.65 1.43 -19.60
CA TYR A 163 -2.96 1.35 -20.21
C TYR A 163 -3.11 2.35 -21.36
N ARG A 164 -3.91 1.97 -22.35
CA ARG A 164 -4.35 2.87 -23.42
C ARG A 164 -5.37 3.87 -22.88
N THR A 165 -5.49 5.01 -23.53
CA THR A 165 -6.44 6.07 -23.17
C THR A 165 -7.87 5.56 -23.04
N GLU A 166 -8.30 4.68 -23.95
CA GLU A 166 -9.64 4.08 -23.96
C GLU A 166 -9.87 3.19 -22.74
N GLN A 167 -8.84 2.49 -22.26
CA GLN A 167 -8.91 1.65 -21.06
C GLN A 167 -9.04 2.51 -19.79
N LEU A 168 -8.32 3.61 -19.71
CA LEU A 168 -8.44 4.57 -18.60
C LEU A 168 -9.81 5.24 -18.58
N ALA A 169 -10.32 5.66 -19.75
CA ALA A 169 -11.67 6.19 -19.88
C ALA A 169 -12.74 5.16 -19.48
N TRP A 170 -12.54 3.90 -19.85
CA TRP A 170 -13.41 2.80 -19.47
C TRP A 170 -13.45 2.58 -17.95
N LEU A 171 -12.32 2.69 -17.23
CA LEU A 171 -12.27 2.64 -15.77
C LEU A 171 -13.01 3.82 -15.13
N THR A 172 -12.78 5.02 -15.64
CA THR A 172 -13.45 6.24 -15.16
C THR A 172 -14.97 6.15 -15.31
N ALA A 173 -15.45 5.64 -16.45
CA ALA A 173 -16.88 5.45 -16.71
C ALA A 173 -17.54 4.45 -15.74
N ARG A 174 -16.77 3.65 -15.02
CA ARG A 174 -17.23 2.72 -13.97
C ARG A 174 -17.13 3.27 -12.55
N GLY A 175 -16.93 4.57 -12.44
CA GLY A 175 -16.94 5.29 -11.16
C GLY A 175 -15.64 5.16 -10.36
N LEU A 176 -14.57 4.61 -10.96
CA LEU A 176 -13.26 4.63 -10.33
C LEU A 176 -12.68 6.03 -10.42
N GLN A 177 -12.35 6.61 -9.29
CA GLN A 177 -11.75 7.94 -9.22
C GLN A 177 -10.23 7.80 -9.19
N GLY A 178 -9.55 8.72 -9.86
CA GLY A 178 -8.11 8.90 -9.68
C GLY A 178 -7.84 9.50 -8.30
N TRP A 179 -6.76 9.13 -7.77
CA TRP A 179 -6.15 9.29 -6.48
C TRP A 179 -6.48 10.53 -5.65
N PRO A 180 -7.00 10.42 -4.42
CA PRO A 180 -6.73 11.36 -3.36
C PRO A 180 -5.48 10.94 -2.58
N LEU A 181 -4.65 11.92 -2.22
CA LEU A 181 -3.53 11.71 -1.32
C LEU A 181 -4.02 11.08 -0.02
N THR A 182 -3.64 9.85 0.22
CA THR A 182 -4.02 9.17 1.45
C THR A 182 -3.33 9.75 2.67
N PRO A 183 -3.88 9.59 3.88
CA PRO A 183 -3.28 10.08 5.13
C PRO A 183 -1.84 9.61 5.37
N TRP A 184 -1.36 8.60 4.63
CA TRP A 184 -0.01 8.07 4.73
C TRP A 184 1.08 8.98 4.18
N VAL A 185 0.77 9.78 3.19
CA VAL A 185 1.73 10.71 2.57
C VAL A 185 1.92 11.94 3.46
N ARG A 186 1.02 12.16 4.41
CA ARG A 186 1.08 13.28 5.35
C ARG A 186 1.52 12.82 6.73
N CYS A 187 2.78 12.48 6.87
CA CYS A 187 3.47 12.55 8.14
C CYS A 187 3.79 14.02 8.43
N GLY A 188 2.82 14.77 8.95
CA GLY A 188 3.00 16.18 9.30
C GLY A 188 1.75 16.97 8.95
N GLU A 189 0.99 17.35 9.95
CA GLU A 189 -0.17 18.24 10.00
C GLU A 189 -1.44 17.86 9.21
N PRO A 190 -2.61 18.01 9.82
CA PRO A 190 -3.88 17.87 9.12
C PRO A 190 -4.04 19.07 8.18
N SER A 191 -3.82 18.85 6.90
CA SER A 191 -4.23 19.83 5.92
C SER A 191 -5.72 19.62 5.64
N GLU A 192 -6.46 20.71 5.66
CA GLU A 192 -7.84 20.78 5.23
C GLU A 192 -8.01 20.07 3.90
N GLN A 193 -8.93 19.13 3.87
CA GLN A 193 -9.33 18.40 2.68
C GLN A 193 -10.04 19.38 1.75
N GLU A 194 -9.33 19.96 0.81
CA GLU A 194 -9.98 20.51 -0.38
C GLU A 194 -10.54 19.34 -1.18
N ASP A 195 -11.84 19.37 -1.42
CA ASP A 195 -12.57 18.53 -2.38
C ASP A 195 -11.99 18.75 -3.80
N ARG A 196 -10.87 18.10 -4.10
CA ARG A 196 -10.31 18.11 -5.46
C ARG A 196 -10.93 16.98 -6.25
N LYS A 197 -11.88 17.31 -7.08
CA LYS A 197 -12.45 16.47 -8.15
C LYS A 197 -11.46 16.22 -9.31
N ASP A 198 -10.18 16.34 -9.08
CA ASP A 198 -9.18 16.22 -10.15
C ASP A 198 -8.63 14.79 -10.22
N ILE A 199 -8.91 14.10 -11.31
CA ILE A 199 -8.25 12.85 -11.66
C ILE A 199 -6.79 13.18 -11.99
N ARG A 200 -5.85 12.76 -11.15
CA ARG A 200 -4.43 12.91 -11.42
C ARG A 200 -3.89 11.65 -12.07
N ILE A 201 -3.80 11.65 -13.37
CA ILE A 201 -3.10 10.61 -14.14
C ILE A 201 -1.64 11.05 -14.24
N SER A 202 -0.73 10.38 -13.53
CA SER A 202 0.70 10.62 -13.65
C SER A 202 1.24 9.83 -14.84
N GLY A 203 1.53 10.50 -15.94
CA GLY A 203 2.14 9.91 -17.13
C GLY A 203 2.61 10.97 -18.11
N LYS A 204 3.50 10.61 -19.04
CA LYS A 204 4.08 11.53 -20.02
C LYS A 204 3.11 12.02 -21.12
N ARG A 205 1.85 11.59 -21.12
CA ARG A 205 0.85 11.93 -22.15
C ARG A 205 -0.14 12.98 -21.64
N LYS A 206 0.20 14.25 -21.81
CA LYS A 206 -0.62 15.43 -21.44
C LYS A 206 -2.00 15.57 -22.12
N PRO A 207 -2.34 15.00 -23.29
CA PRO A 207 -3.61 15.31 -23.97
C PRO A 207 -4.86 14.78 -23.27
N PHE A 208 -4.72 13.79 -22.37
CA PHE A 208 -5.88 13.10 -21.79
C PHE A 208 -6.65 13.93 -20.75
N LEU A 209 -5.97 14.78 -20.00
CA LEU A 209 -6.61 15.60 -18.96
C LEU A 209 -7.59 16.64 -19.53
N ASN A 210 -7.38 17.11 -20.76
CA ASN A 210 -8.25 18.11 -21.39
C ASN A 210 -9.54 17.48 -21.94
N SER A 211 -9.54 16.21 -22.33
CA SER A 211 -10.72 15.55 -22.90
C SER A 211 -11.75 15.09 -21.86
N ILE A 212 -11.35 14.97 -20.58
CA ILE A 212 -12.27 14.58 -19.48
C ILE A 212 -12.97 15.80 -18.89
N ARG A 213 -12.38 17.01 -19.01
CA ARG A 213 -13.01 18.25 -18.54
C ARG A 213 -14.17 18.72 -19.43
N ASP A 214 -14.17 18.29 -20.67
CA ASP A 214 -15.13 18.74 -21.70
C ASP A 214 -16.22 17.68 -21.98
N ALA A 215 -16.26 16.57 -21.23
CA ALA A 215 -17.25 15.50 -21.30
C ALA A 215 -18.08 15.42 -20.02
#